data_38d9875b565a13685a37508fe77768ea
#
_entry.id   38d9875b565a13685a37508fe77768ea
#
_cell.length_a   1.000
_cell.length_b   1.000
_cell.length_c   1.000
_cell.angle_alpha   90.00
_cell.angle_beta   90.00
_cell.angle_gamma   90.00
#
_symmetry.space_group_name_H-M   'P 1'
#
loop_
_entity.id
_entity.type
_entity.pdbx_description
1 polymer ?
#
loop_
_entity_poly.entity_id
_entity_poly.type
_entity_poly.pdbx_seq_one_letter_code
_entity_poly.pdbx_strand_id
1 'polypeptide(L)'
;MGGFMLLDKLKSVLRDPPPSMAYEISEAGIAAARMGPRTEMEFHPLKYGTLTVSPIKENVVDTDDFMMAVRALSGTQAARKRKDVALILPDFSARISVLDFDNFPADAREQASLIRFRLKRSVPFDVETAAMSYWVQSGAHKKVDAVVVMAPLEIVARYESPFRTAGMNPGLVTTSSLAALELAPQAGLIVMAKLTGRVLTVLVRDMGALKLVRCLEMPSAELEDVDAVLAPTFVYVEDSMGARPENLLLCGFGDRSEEAERRFREELGVPVETLRSPLGTPGENNAGLLGYLRSLARNN
;
A
#
# COMPACT_ATOMS: atom_id res chain seq x y z
N MET A 1 -10.93 -21.72 -8.43
CA MET A 1 -9.56 -22.25 -8.52
C MET A 1 -8.61 -21.09 -8.71
N GLY A 2 -7.61 -20.94 -7.83
CA GLY A 2 -6.47 -20.06 -8.01
C GLY A 2 -6.69 -18.57 -7.71
N GLY A 3 -6.90 -18.23 -6.43
CA GLY A 3 -6.73 -16.85 -5.97
C GLY A 3 -5.27 -16.44 -6.10
N PHE A 4 -4.97 -15.65 -7.13
CA PHE A 4 -3.64 -15.09 -7.33
C PHE A 4 -3.40 -13.99 -6.30
N MET A 5 -2.61 -14.28 -5.28
CA MET A 5 -2.19 -13.29 -4.29
C MET A 5 -1.33 -12.21 -4.94
N LEU A 6 -1.53 -10.95 -4.53
CA LEU A 6 -0.76 -9.78 -4.96
C LEU A 6 0.75 -10.03 -4.81
N LEU A 7 1.16 -10.65 -3.72
CA LEU A 7 2.55 -11.01 -3.40
C LEU A 7 3.05 -12.28 -4.12
N ASP A 8 2.19 -13.20 -4.52
CA ASP A 8 2.63 -14.34 -5.35
C ASP A 8 3.06 -13.90 -6.75
N LYS A 9 2.45 -12.83 -7.27
CA LYS A 9 2.90 -12.23 -8.54
C LYS A 9 4.18 -11.43 -8.36
N LEU A 10 4.40 -10.80 -7.22
CA LEU A 10 5.72 -10.23 -6.87
C LEU A 10 6.78 -11.33 -6.70
N LYS A 11 6.42 -12.51 -6.19
CA LYS A 11 7.32 -13.66 -6.09
C LYS A 11 7.76 -14.24 -7.44
N SER A 12 6.90 -14.21 -8.45
CA SER A 12 7.29 -14.68 -9.80
C SER A 12 8.34 -13.76 -10.44
N VAL A 13 8.48 -12.53 -9.96
CA VAL A 13 9.50 -11.56 -10.37
C VAL A 13 10.74 -11.62 -9.45
N LEU A 14 10.60 -12.05 -8.20
CA LEU A 14 11.66 -12.18 -7.22
C LEU A 14 12.03 -13.66 -7.08
N ARG A 15 13.24 -14.04 -7.54
CA ARG A 15 13.80 -15.40 -7.36
C ARG A 15 14.11 -15.76 -5.91
N ASP A 16 14.08 -14.76 -4.99
CA ASP A 16 14.39 -14.91 -3.58
C ASP A 16 13.11 -14.90 -2.73
N PRO A 17 13.07 -15.62 -1.60
CA PRO A 17 11.94 -15.59 -0.69
C PRO A 17 11.74 -14.17 -0.13
N PRO A 18 10.48 -13.76 0.12
CA PRO A 18 10.21 -12.42 0.63
C PRO A 18 10.88 -12.22 1.99
N PRO A 19 11.39 -11.01 2.28
CA PRO A 19 12.07 -10.71 3.53
C PRO A 19 11.22 -11.03 4.77
N SER A 20 11.81 -11.69 5.78
CA SER A 20 11.12 -11.99 7.04
C SER A 20 11.07 -10.78 7.99
N MET A 21 11.77 -9.71 7.68
CA MET A 21 11.81 -8.45 8.43
C MET A 21 11.23 -7.33 7.58
N ALA A 22 10.30 -6.57 8.13
CA ALA A 22 9.62 -5.50 7.42
C ALA A 22 9.54 -4.23 8.27
N TYR A 23 9.48 -3.09 7.59
CA TYR A 23 9.35 -1.77 8.18
C TYR A 23 8.25 -1.00 7.46
N GLU A 24 7.24 -0.53 8.19
CA GLU A 24 6.24 0.40 7.69
C GLU A 24 6.59 1.81 8.16
N ILE A 25 6.68 2.72 7.21
CA ILE A 25 7.11 4.09 7.41
C ILE A 25 5.88 5.01 7.31
N SER A 26 5.74 5.91 8.28
CA SER A 26 4.71 6.95 8.32
C SER A 26 5.30 8.26 8.86
N GLU A 27 4.58 9.35 8.73
CA GLU A 27 5.00 10.64 9.32
C GLU A 27 5.08 10.59 10.85
N ALA A 28 4.30 9.70 11.49
CA ALA A 28 4.32 9.51 12.94
C ALA A 28 5.52 8.67 13.42
N GLY A 29 6.07 7.80 12.57
CA GLY A 29 7.16 6.91 12.97
C GLY A 29 7.37 5.73 12.04
N ILE A 30 8.19 4.80 12.51
CA ILE A 30 8.52 3.56 11.82
C ILE A 30 8.03 2.39 12.66
N ALA A 31 7.13 1.57 12.14
CA ALA A 31 6.77 0.28 12.70
C ALA A 31 7.67 -0.80 12.09
N ALA A 32 8.29 -1.62 12.92
CA ALA A 32 9.12 -2.74 12.51
C ALA A 32 8.52 -4.06 12.97
N ALA A 33 8.63 -5.10 12.17
CA ALA A 33 8.29 -6.44 12.59
C ALA A 33 9.24 -7.48 12.00
N ARG A 34 9.42 -8.55 12.79
CA ARG A 34 10.15 -9.75 12.36
C ARG A 34 9.25 -10.95 12.45
N MET A 35 9.08 -11.65 11.34
CA MET A 35 8.41 -12.95 11.32
C MET A 35 9.32 -14.01 11.93
N GLY A 36 8.81 -14.73 12.94
CA GLY A 36 9.50 -15.81 13.64
C GLY A 36 8.50 -16.69 14.40
N PRO A 37 8.98 -17.60 15.26
CA PRO A 37 8.11 -18.39 16.13
C PRO A 37 7.22 -17.53 17.04
N ARG A 38 7.73 -16.35 17.41
CA ARG A 38 6.96 -15.24 17.99
C ARG A 38 7.21 -14.03 17.11
N THR A 39 6.15 -13.44 16.60
CA THR A 39 6.24 -12.19 15.84
C THR A 39 6.48 -11.05 16.82
N GLU A 40 7.61 -10.37 16.69
CA GLU A 40 7.96 -9.19 17.48
C GLU A 40 7.64 -7.95 16.64
N MET A 41 6.94 -6.99 17.24
CA MET A 41 6.62 -5.71 16.61
C MET A 41 7.08 -4.58 17.53
N GLU A 42 7.72 -3.58 16.95
CA GLU A 42 8.22 -2.39 17.62
C GLU A 42 7.78 -1.15 16.84
N PHE A 43 7.60 -0.04 17.52
CA PHE A 43 7.33 1.26 16.92
C PHE A 43 8.29 2.30 17.45
N HIS A 44 8.94 3.01 16.55
CA HIS A 44 9.81 4.14 16.90
C HIS A 44 9.20 5.44 16.36
N PRO A 45 8.81 6.39 17.24
CA PRO A 45 8.26 7.65 16.80
C PRO A 45 9.31 8.51 16.12
N LEU A 46 8.89 9.28 15.11
CA LEU A 46 9.68 10.34 14.48
C LEU A 46 9.27 11.70 15.04
N LYS A 47 10.18 12.65 15.01
CA LYS A 47 9.83 14.03 15.32
C LYS A 47 8.90 14.59 14.26
N TYR A 48 8.03 15.49 14.67
CA TYR A 48 7.16 16.19 13.74
C TYR A 48 7.98 16.91 12.66
N GLY A 49 7.62 16.68 11.40
CA GLY A 49 8.32 17.26 10.25
C GLY A 49 9.56 16.49 9.76
N THR A 50 9.92 15.37 10.39
CA THR A 50 10.98 14.48 9.87
C THR A 50 10.63 13.94 8.49
N LEU A 51 9.35 13.59 8.29
CA LEU A 51 8.80 13.22 7.00
C LEU A 51 7.68 14.19 6.58
N THR A 52 7.62 14.44 5.27
CA THR A 52 6.49 15.14 4.62
C THR A 52 6.16 14.36 3.35
N VAL A 53 5.11 13.56 3.42
CA VAL A 53 4.79 12.61 2.34
C VAL A 53 4.22 13.33 1.12
N SER A 54 4.83 13.12 -0.02
CA SER A 54 4.46 13.75 -1.29
C SER A 54 4.87 12.86 -2.47
N PRO A 55 4.10 12.83 -3.57
CA PRO A 55 4.49 12.09 -4.78
C PRO A 55 5.49 12.85 -5.65
N ILE A 56 5.81 14.13 -5.33
CA ILE A 56 6.62 15.01 -6.19
C ILE A 56 7.72 15.77 -5.44
N LYS A 57 7.69 15.75 -4.11
CA LYS A 57 8.68 16.44 -3.27
C LYS A 57 9.53 15.43 -2.52
N GLU A 58 10.66 15.89 -2.05
CA GLU A 58 11.47 15.12 -1.12
C GLU A 58 10.67 14.79 0.14
N ASN A 59 10.59 13.50 0.48
CA ASN A 59 9.76 13.03 1.59
C ASN A 59 10.53 13.01 2.92
N VAL A 60 11.84 12.71 2.89
CA VAL A 60 12.69 12.67 4.09
C VAL A 60 13.33 14.04 4.26
N VAL A 61 12.79 14.85 5.17
CA VAL A 61 13.23 16.23 5.44
C VAL A 61 14.36 16.26 6.47
N ASP A 62 14.20 15.55 7.59
CA ASP A 62 15.26 15.38 8.61
C ASP A 62 15.86 13.97 8.46
N THR A 63 16.95 13.90 7.70
CA THR A 63 17.67 12.64 7.43
C THR A 63 18.30 12.06 8.70
N ASP A 64 18.74 12.92 9.63
CA ASP A 64 19.43 12.48 10.84
C ASP A 64 18.45 11.82 11.82
N ASP A 65 17.29 12.43 12.05
CA ASP A 65 16.24 11.84 12.88
C ASP A 65 15.72 10.53 12.29
N PHE A 66 15.49 10.49 10.97
CA PHE A 66 15.07 9.28 10.27
C PHE A 66 16.14 8.17 10.38
N MET A 67 17.43 8.51 10.23
CA MET A 67 18.53 7.56 10.38
C MET A 67 18.63 7.03 11.82
N MET A 68 18.41 7.90 12.84
CA MET A 68 18.42 7.48 14.25
C MET A 68 17.30 6.45 14.50
N ALA A 69 16.09 6.70 13.99
CA ALA A 69 14.97 5.77 14.11
C ALA A 69 15.27 4.41 13.47
N VAL A 70 15.81 4.42 12.24
CA VAL A 70 16.20 3.19 11.54
C VAL A 70 17.24 2.41 12.33
N ARG A 71 18.25 3.09 12.90
CA ARG A 71 19.29 2.45 13.74
C ARG A 71 18.72 1.87 15.02
N ALA A 72 17.80 2.56 15.69
CA ALA A 72 17.15 2.08 16.90
C ALA A 72 16.42 0.74 16.64
N LEU A 73 15.73 0.63 15.49
CA LEU A 73 14.98 -0.57 15.10
C LEU A 73 15.85 -1.67 14.46
N SER A 74 17.06 -1.36 13.99
CA SER A 74 17.94 -2.35 13.33
C SER A 74 18.57 -3.35 14.29
N GLY A 75 18.59 -3.06 15.59
CA GLY A 75 19.26 -3.84 16.64
C GLY A 75 20.79 -3.78 16.55
N THR A 76 21.46 -4.14 17.65
CA THR A 76 22.92 -4.06 17.82
C THR A 76 23.73 -5.13 17.07
N GLN A 77 23.10 -5.98 16.31
CA GLN A 77 23.82 -7.04 15.61
C GLN A 77 24.49 -6.53 14.34
N ALA A 78 25.79 -6.29 14.43
CA ALA A 78 26.69 -6.26 13.29
C ALA A 78 26.70 -7.64 12.60
N ALA A 79 25.69 -7.88 11.77
CA ALA A 79 25.60 -9.13 11.01
C ALA A 79 26.71 -9.12 9.94
N ARG A 80 27.51 -10.18 9.86
CA ARG A 80 28.51 -10.40 8.79
C ARG A 80 27.87 -10.43 7.37
N LYS A 81 26.55 -10.55 7.26
CA LYS A 81 25.80 -10.59 6.01
C LYS A 81 24.64 -9.57 6.07
N ARG A 82 24.47 -8.76 5.02
CA ARG A 82 23.32 -7.86 4.88
C ARG A 82 22.04 -8.66 4.99
N LYS A 83 21.06 -8.11 5.73
CA LYS A 83 19.73 -8.71 5.87
C LYS A 83 18.78 -8.07 4.87
N ASP A 84 18.08 -8.90 4.10
CA ASP A 84 17.01 -8.42 3.25
C ASP A 84 15.83 -7.98 4.10
N VAL A 85 15.27 -6.81 3.77
CA VAL A 85 14.14 -6.21 4.46
C VAL A 85 13.07 -5.76 3.47
N ALA A 86 11.82 -5.78 3.90
CA ALA A 86 10.72 -5.16 3.17
C ALA A 86 10.49 -3.74 3.71
N LEU A 87 10.37 -2.77 2.80
CA LEU A 87 9.97 -1.41 3.12
C LEU A 87 8.53 -1.18 2.64
N ILE A 88 7.71 -0.71 3.56
CA ILE A 88 6.32 -0.37 3.31
C ILE A 88 6.22 1.14 3.42
N LEU A 89 6.11 1.80 2.28
CA LEU A 89 6.13 3.25 2.17
C LEU A 89 4.72 3.84 2.39
N PRO A 90 4.63 5.12 2.79
CA PRO A 90 3.37 5.84 2.84
C PRO A 90 2.69 5.85 1.47
N ASP A 91 1.37 5.69 1.45
CA ASP A 91 0.59 5.57 0.21
C ASP A 91 0.76 6.77 -0.73
N PHE A 92 0.80 7.98 -0.18
CA PHE A 92 0.88 9.21 -0.98
C PHE A 92 2.26 9.46 -1.60
N SER A 93 3.30 8.69 -1.23
CA SER A 93 4.64 8.76 -1.84
C SER A 93 4.70 8.12 -3.24
N ALA A 94 3.66 7.39 -3.64
CA ALA A 94 3.58 6.70 -4.92
C ALA A 94 2.24 6.98 -5.61
N ARG A 95 2.15 6.57 -6.89
CA ARG A 95 0.90 6.52 -7.64
C ARG A 95 0.61 5.08 -8.01
N ILE A 96 -0.60 4.64 -7.68
CA ILE A 96 -1.12 3.32 -8.03
C ILE A 96 -2.22 3.54 -9.05
N SER A 97 -2.16 2.81 -10.16
CA SER A 97 -3.14 2.88 -11.23
C SER A 97 -3.55 1.50 -11.69
N VAL A 98 -4.80 1.32 -12.03
CA VAL A 98 -5.29 0.12 -12.72
C VAL A 98 -5.58 0.54 -14.15
N LEU A 99 -4.89 -0.07 -15.11
CA LEU A 99 -5.01 0.23 -16.54
C LEU A 99 -5.60 -0.98 -17.26
N ASP A 100 -6.65 -0.77 -18.03
CA ASP A 100 -7.22 -1.78 -18.90
C ASP A 100 -6.59 -1.75 -20.30
N PHE A 101 -6.40 -2.93 -20.88
CA PHE A 101 -5.86 -3.11 -22.21
C PHE A 101 -6.67 -4.15 -22.98
N ASP A 102 -7.10 -3.82 -24.20
CA ASP A 102 -7.68 -4.80 -25.13
C ASP A 102 -6.61 -5.77 -25.66
N ASN A 103 -5.42 -5.24 -25.92
CA ASN A 103 -4.26 -5.98 -26.34
C ASN A 103 -3.07 -5.59 -25.46
N PHE A 104 -2.44 -6.56 -24.82
CA PHE A 104 -1.28 -6.33 -23.97
C PHE A 104 -0.09 -7.13 -24.54
N PRO A 105 1.06 -6.47 -24.82
CA PRO A 105 2.21 -7.14 -25.42
C PRO A 105 2.71 -8.33 -24.58
N ALA A 106 3.34 -9.32 -25.23
CA ALA A 106 3.98 -10.41 -24.51
C ALA A 106 5.38 -10.03 -23.98
N ASP A 107 6.07 -9.13 -24.69
CA ASP A 107 7.41 -8.65 -24.29
C ASP A 107 7.34 -7.64 -23.15
N ALA A 108 8.14 -7.88 -22.11
CA ALA A 108 8.13 -7.05 -20.90
C ALA A 108 8.59 -5.59 -21.14
N ARG A 109 9.45 -5.33 -22.13
CA ARG A 109 9.90 -3.97 -22.46
C ARG A 109 8.80 -3.20 -23.19
N GLU A 110 8.08 -3.88 -24.08
CA GLU A 110 6.93 -3.28 -24.76
C GLU A 110 5.80 -3.01 -23.77
N GLN A 111 5.55 -3.93 -22.81
CA GLN A 111 4.61 -3.72 -21.71
C GLN A 111 4.97 -2.46 -20.91
N ALA A 112 6.22 -2.35 -20.47
CA ALA A 112 6.70 -1.21 -19.70
C ALA A 112 6.58 0.10 -20.47
N SER A 113 6.91 0.10 -21.76
CA SER A 113 6.79 1.30 -22.64
C SER A 113 5.33 1.71 -22.80
N LEU A 114 4.44 0.76 -23.03
CA LEU A 114 3.00 1.02 -23.17
C LEU A 114 2.39 1.58 -21.87
N ILE A 115 2.76 1.02 -20.72
CA ILE A 115 2.33 1.52 -19.40
C ILE A 115 2.80 2.96 -19.20
N ARG A 116 4.09 3.25 -19.42
CA ARG A 116 4.64 4.60 -19.29
C ARG A 116 3.92 5.61 -20.20
N PHE A 117 3.67 5.22 -21.45
CA PHE A 117 2.92 6.03 -22.41
C PHE A 117 1.51 6.39 -21.89
N ARG A 118 0.79 5.40 -21.35
CA ARG A 118 -0.57 5.61 -20.80
C ARG A 118 -0.55 6.52 -19.56
N LEU A 119 0.46 6.40 -18.70
CA LEU A 119 0.53 7.15 -17.44
C LEU A 119 1.19 8.53 -17.57
N LYS A 120 1.86 8.83 -18.66
CA LYS A 120 2.63 10.07 -18.86
C LYS A 120 1.86 11.37 -18.55
N ARG A 121 0.54 11.38 -18.74
CA ARG A 121 -0.32 12.55 -18.49
C ARG A 121 -1.11 12.47 -17.19
N SER A 122 -1.10 11.34 -16.50
CA SER A 122 -1.92 11.10 -15.31
C SER A 122 -1.12 11.11 -14.00
N VAL A 123 0.21 11.02 -14.07
CA VAL A 123 1.07 11.15 -12.90
C VAL A 123 1.75 12.52 -12.87
N PRO A 124 2.02 13.08 -11.68
CA PRO A 124 2.55 14.44 -11.55
C PRO A 124 4.10 14.52 -11.65
N PHE A 125 4.76 13.47 -12.11
CA PHE A 125 6.21 13.36 -12.24
C PHE A 125 6.61 12.73 -13.58
N ASP A 126 7.89 12.80 -13.93
CA ASP A 126 8.41 12.19 -15.14
C ASP A 126 8.44 10.67 -15.03
N VAL A 127 7.66 10.00 -15.90
CA VAL A 127 7.54 8.54 -15.94
C VAL A 127 8.83 7.84 -16.34
N GLU A 128 9.73 8.52 -17.08
CA GLU A 128 10.99 7.92 -17.56
C GLU A 128 12.02 7.78 -16.43
N THR A 129 11.98 8.68 -15.45
CA THR A 129 12.86 8.68 -14.28
C THR A 129 12.23 8.01 -13.06
N ALA A 130 11.00 7.49 -13.20
CA ALA A 130 10.29 6.84 -12.10
C ALA A 130 10.63 5.36 -11.97
N ALA A 131 10.76 4.90 -10.72
CA ALA A 131 10.66 3.49 -10.40
C ALA A 131 9.24 3.01 -10.74
N MET A 132 9.14 1.88 -11.42
CA MET A 132 7.87 1.28 -11.83
C MET A 132 7.86 -0.21 -11.55
N SER A 133 6.79 -0.65 -10.92
CA SER A 133 6.45 -2.06 -10.77
C SER A 133 5.02 -2.27 -11.23
N TYR A 134 4.72 -3.40 -11.86
CA TYR A 134 3.36 -3.73 -12.27
C TYR A 134 3.14 -5.24 -12.24
N TRP A 135 1.88 -5.62 -12.14
CA TRP A 135 1.43 -6.99 -12.38
C TRP A 135 0.17 -7.01 -13.21
N VAL A 136 -0.04 -8.12 -13.88
CA VAL A 136 -1.15 -8.34 -14.79
C VAL A 136 -2.19 -9.21 -14.11
N GLN A 137 -3.45 -8.86 -14.26
CA GLN A 137 -4.61 -9.61 -13.79
C GLN A 137 -5.68 -9.69 -14.89
N SER A 138 -6.64 -10.61 -14.76
CA SER A 138 -7.74 -10.70 -15.70
C SER A 138 -8.66 -9.50 -15.57
N GLY A 139 -8.90 -8.80 -16.65
CA GLY A 139 -9.85 -7.70 -16.77
C GLY A 139 -11.24 -8.19 -17.13
N ALA A 140 -12.21 -7.25 -17.21
CA ALA A 140 -13.55 -7.51 -17.74
C ALA A 140 -13.51 -7.75 -19.26
N HIS A 141 -14.47 -8.50 -19.77
CA HIS A 141 -14.67 -8.70 -21.22
C HIS A 141 -13.43 -9.19 -21.98
N LYS A 142 -12.63 -10.11 -21.38
CA LYS A 142 -11.39 -10.65 -21.93
C LYS A 142 -10.23 -9.64 -22.06
N LYS A 143 -10.39 -8.44 -21.49
CA LYS A 143 -9.31 -7.47 -21.38
C LYS A 143 -8.27 -7.93 -20.34
N VAL A 144 -7.15 -7.25 -20.35
CA VAL A 144 -6.08 -7.42 -19.38
C VAL A 144 -5.99 -6.15 -18.55
N ASP A 145 -6.05 -6.29 -17.23
CA ASP A 145 -5.80 -5.19 -16.32
C ASP A 145 -4.34 -5.24 -15.85
N ALA A 146 -3.62 -4.14 -15.95
CA ALA A 146 -2.31 -3.98 -15.34
C ALA A 146 -2.44 -3.06 -14.12
N VAL A 147 -2.10 -3.57 -12.95
CA VAL A 147 -1.95 -2.74 -11.75
C VAL A 147 -0.52 -2.24 -11.71
N VAL A 148 -0.37 -0.93 -11.71
CA VAL A 148 0.93 -0.25 -11.83
C VAL A 148 1.17 0.58 -10.59
N VAL A 149 2.37 0.45 -10.02
CA VAL A 149 2.86 1.30 -8.93
C VAL A 149 4.06 2.09 -9.47
N MET A 150 4.01 3.41 -9.37
CA MET A 150 5.09 4.31 -9.78
C MET A 150 5.41 5.33 -8.70
N ALA A 151 6.70 5.60 -8.52
CA ALA A 151 7.20 6.67 -7.67
C ALA A 151 8.48 7.26 -8.27
N PRO A 152 8.78 8.55 -8.06
CA PRO A 152 10.09 9.10 -8.41
C PRO A 152 11.21 8.26 -7.79
N LEU A 153 12.20 7.87 -8.59
CA LEU A 153 13.29 7.01 -8.10
C LEU A 153 14.06 7.64 -6.94
N GLU A 154 14.20 8.96 -6.95
CA GLU A 154 14.85 9.71 -5.87
C GLU A 154 14.08 9.63 -4.55
N ILE A 155 12.74 9.63 -4.57
CA ILE A 155 11.91 9.45 -3.37
C ILE A 155 12.15 8.05 -2.78
N VAL A 156 12.10 7.02 -3.61
CA VAL A 156 12.37 5.64 -3.19
C VAL A 156 13.77 5.52 -2.60
N ALA A 157 14.79 6.08 -3.28
CA ALA A 157 16.17 6.06 -2.84
C ALA A 157 16.40 6.77 -1.48
N ARG A 158 15.64 7.85 -1.20
CA ARG A 158 15.69 8.54 0.09
C ARG A 158 15.18 7.67 1.24
N TYR A 159 14.12 6.93 1.02
CA TYR A 159 13.64 5.96 2.01
C TYR A 159 14.59 4.77 2.19
N GLU A 160 15.18 4.25 1.13
CA GLU A 160 16.07 3.09 1.17
C GLU A 160 17.46 3.40 1.79
N SER A 161 18.00 4.60 1.55
CA SER A 161 19.37 4.98 1.91
C SER A 161 19.70 4.77 3.40
N PRO A 162 18.86 5.18 4.39
CA PRO A 162 19.12 4.93 5.80
C PRO A 162 19.19 3.45 6.14
N PHE A 163 18.35 2.61 5.55
CA PHE A 163 18.38 1.16 5.76
C PHE A 163 19.66 0.54 5.18
N ARG A 164 20.07 0.95 3.98
CA ARG A 164 21.34 0.52 3.36
C ARG A 164 22.56 0.93 4.21
N THR A 165 22.52 2.14 4.76
CA THR A 165 23.57 2.65 5.67
C THR A 165 23.59 1.88 6.99
N ALA A 166 22.45 1.42 7.50
CA ALA A 166 22.34 0.56 8.67
C ALA A 166 22.68 -0.92 8.38
N GLY A 167 23.20 -1.26 7.19
CA GLY A 167 23.63 -2.62 6.82
C GLY A 167 22.50 -3.55 6.40
N MET A 168 21.32 -3.02 6.09
CA MET A 168 20.17 -3.76 5.55
C MET A 168 20.10 -3.62 4.02
N ASN A 169 19.43 -4.56 3.37
CA ASN A 169 19.18 -4.53 1.94
C ASN A 169 17.68 -4.47 1.68
N PRO A 170 17.12 -3.32 1.24
CA PRO A 170 15.74 -3.25 0.79
C PRO A 170 15.52 -4.16 -0.43
N GLY A 171 15.01 -5.37 -0.18
CA GLY A 171 14.75 -6.38 -1.21
C GLY A 171 13.32 -6.32 -1.76
N LEU A 172 12.42 -5.64 -1.03
CA LEU A 172 11.05 -5.41 -1.44
C LEU A 172 10.62 -4.02 -0.98
N VAL A 173 9.99 -3.27 -1.88
CA VAL A 173 9.36 -1.98 -1.57
C VAL A 173 7.91 -2.03 -2.04
N THR A 174 6.98 -1.67 -1.16
CA THR A 174 5.54 -1.61 -1.43
C THR A 174 4.90 -0.42 -0.73
N THR A 175 3.61 -0.17 -0.93
CA THR A 175 2.86 0.86 -0.20
C THR A 175 2.01 0.25 0.90
N SER A 176 1.69 1.06 1.90
CA SER A 176 0.94 0.62 3.08
C SER A 176 -0.44 0.02 2.72
N SER A 177 -1.21 0.69 1.86
CA SER A 177 -2.54 0.22 1.48
C SER A 177 -2.52 -1.06 0.66
N LEU A 178 -1.55 -1.22 -0.26
CA LEU A 178 -1.42 -2.47 -1.02
C LEU A 178 -1.06 -3.65 -0.12
N ALA A 179 -0.17 -3.43 0.84
CA ALA A 179 0.16 -4.46 1.81
C ALA A 179 -1.04 -4.74 2.74
N ALA A 180 -1.72 -3.70 3.25
CA ALA A 180 -2.89 -3.84 4.11
C ALA A 180 -4.06 -4.58 3.43
N LEU A 181 -4.18 -4.49 2.09
CA LEU A 181 -5.20 -5.19 1.33
C LEU A 181 -5.15 -6.72 1.49
N GLU A 182 -4.00 -7.28 1.90
CA GLU A 182 -3.86 -8.70 2.22
C GLU A 182 -4.66 -9.13 3.48
N LEU A 183 -5.06 -8.17 4.31
CA LEU A 183 -5.94 -8.42 5.46
C LEU A 183 -7.41 -8.58 5.06
N ALA A 184 -7.81 -8.01 3.93
CA ALA A 184 -9.17 -8.02 3.46
C ALA A 184 -9.58 -9.39 2.85
N PRO A 185 -10.89 -9.75 2.85
CA PRO A 185 -11.39 -10.95 2.19
C PRO A 185 -11.05 -10.98 0.71
N GLN A 186 -10.73 -12.16 0.15
CA GLN A 186 -10.43 -12.29 -1.29
C GLN A 186 -11.70 -12.39 -2.16
N ALA A 187 -12.81 -12.83 -1.58
CA ALA A 187 -14.08 -12.99 -2.27
C ALA A 187 -14.91 -11.71 -2.21
N GLY A 188 -15.82 -11.55 -3.17
CA GLY A 188 -16.75 -10.43 -3.24
C GLY A 188 -16.18 -9.15 -3.82
N LEU A 189 -17.07 -8.20 -4.07
CA LEU A 189 -16.76 -6.83 -4.45
C LEU A 189 -16.70 -5.98 -3.18
N ILE A 190 -15.50 -5.59 -2.78
CA ILE A 190 -15.25 -4.86 -1.54
C ILE A 190 -14.59 -3.51 -1.81
N VAL A 191 -14.89 -2.55 -0.95
CA VAL A 191 -14.18 -1.28 -0.84
C VAL A 191 -13.39 -1.28 0.47
N MET A 192 -12.13 -0.86 0.42
CA MET A 192 -11.31 -0.61 1.60
C MET A 192 -10.93 0.87 1.64
N ALA A 193 -11.26 1.55 2.72
CA ALA A 193 -10.87 2.93 2.99
C ALA A 193 -9.82 2.95 4.10
N LYS A 194 -8.60 3.38 3.75
CA LYS A 194 -7.48 3.52 4.70
C LYS A 194 -7.15 4.99 4.89
N LEU A 195 -7.27 5.43 6.12
CA LEU A 195 -6.93 6.79 6.54
C LEU A 195 -5.56 6.78 7.26
N THR A 196 -4.69 7.71 6.88
CA THR A 196 -3.39 7.94 7.54
C THR A 196 -3.15 9.44 7.59
N GLY A 197 -3.24 10.03 8.79
CA GLY A 197 -3.28 11.47 8.92
C GLY A 197 -4.42 12.06 8.07
N ARG A 198 -4.06 12.90 7.08
CA ARG A 198 -5.03 13.47 6.12
C ARG A 198 -5.06 12.76 4.77
N VAL A 199 -4.32 11.68 4.61
CA VAL A 199 -4.32 10.92 3.36
C VAL A 199 -5.35 9.80 3.43
N LEU A 200 -6.33 9.84 2.53
CA LEU A 200 -7.29 8.76 2.31
C LEU A 200 -6.90 7.95 1.09
N THR A 201 -6.76 6.65 1.28
CA THR A 201 -6.58 5.68 0.18
C THR A 201 -7.79 4.77 0.11
N VAL A 202 -8.50 4.81 -1.01
CA VAL A 202 -9.65 3.95 -1.30
C VAL A 202 -9.23 2.92 -2.34
N LEU A 203 -9.40 1.64 -2.01
CA LEU A 203 -9.15 0.52 -2.90
C LEU A 203 -10.45 -0.24 -3.15
N VAL A 204 -10.70 -0.59 -4.39
CA VAL A 204 -11.82 -1.45 -4.78
C VAL A 204 -11.25 -2.75 -5.31
N ARG A 205 -11.69 -3.87 -4.73
CA ARG A 205 -11.29 -5.21 -5.14
C ARG A 205 -12.50 -6.05 -5.45
N ASP A 206 -12.48 -6.75 -6.57
CA ASP A 206 -13.51 -7.69 -7.01
C ASP A 206 -12.89 -9.07 -7.22
N MET A 207 -13.39 -10.07 -6.49
CA MET A 207 -12.93 -11.47 -6.58
C MET A 207 -11.40 -11.61 -6.59
N GLY A 208 -10.72 -10.85 -5.73
CA GLY A 208 -9.28 -10.83 -5.60
C GLY A 208 -8.53 -9.92 -6.59
N ALA A 209 -9.20 -9.37 -7.61
CA ALA A 209 -8.60 -8.44 -8.56
C ALA A 209 -8.79 -6.97 -8.11
N LEU A 210 -7.71 -6.21 -8.06
CA LEU A 210 -7.78 -4.77 -7.75
C LEU A 210 -8.34 -4.02 -8.96
N LYS A 211 -9.43 -3.27 -8.75
CA LYS A 211 -10.17 -2.59 -9.82
C LYS A 211 -10.00 -1.07 -9.81
N LEU A 212 -9.83 -0.48 -8.64
CA LEU A 212 -9.66 0.96 -8.48
C LEU A 212 -8.73 1.24 -7.31
N VAL A 213 -7.91 2.26 -7.45
CA VAL A 213 -7.18 2.88 -6.35
C VAL A 213 -7.32 4.39 -6.47
N ARG A 214 -7.71 5.03 -5.38
CA ARG A 214 -7.69 6.49 -5.21
C ARG A 214 -6.89 6.80 -3.97
N CYS A 215 -5.83 7.57 -4.10
CA CYS A 215 -5.03 8.06 -2.97
C CYS A 215 -4.93 9.57 -3.08
N LEU A 216 -5.46 10.26 -2.09
CA LEU A 216 -5.54 11.73 -2.06
C LEU A 216 -5.30 12.29 -0.67
N GLU A 217 -4.71 13.48 -0.63
CA GLU A 217 -4.66 14.29 0.57
C GLU A 217 -5.96 15.08 0.68
N MET A 218 -6.63 14.95 1.83
CA MET A 218 -7.91 15.62 2.10
C MET A 218 -7.68 16.95 2.83
N PRO A 219 -8.66 17.88 2.78
CA PRO A 219 -8.61 19.13 3.54
C PRO A 219 -8.47 18.86 5.04
N SER A 220 -9.20 17.90 5.56
CA SER A 220 -9.11 17.42 6.94
C SER A 220 -9.27 15.90 7.01
N ALA A 221 -9.14 15.33 8.21
CA ALA A 221 -9.43 13.92 8.46
C ALA A 221 -10.86 13.70 8.99
N GLU A 222 -11.75 14.69 8.88
CA GLU A 222 -13.12 14.59 9.35
C GLU A 222 -13.94 13.60 8.48
N LEU A 223 -14.97 12.99 9.10
CA LEU A 223 -15.76 11.97 8.42
C LEU A 223 -16.54 12.53 7.23
N GLU A 224 -16.89 13.83 7.26
CA GLU A 224 -17.50 14.56 6.16
C GLU A 224 -16.62 14.58 4.91
N ASP A 225 -15.32 14.84 5.08
CA ASP A 225 -14.36 14.85 3.97
C ASP A 225 -14.14 13.44 3.42
N VAL A 226 -14.14 12.42 4.30
CA VAL A 226 -14.06 11.01 3.89
C VAL A 226 -15.29 10.62 3.08
N ASP A 227 -16.49 10.99 3.54
CA ASP A 227 -17.75 10.70 2.86
C ASP A 227 -17.81 11.34 1.48
N ALA A 228 -17.35 12.59 1.37
CA ALA A 228 -17.26 13.30 0.08
C ALA A 228 -16.39 12.55 -0.97
N VAL A 229 -15.53 11.61 -0.54
CA VAL A 229 -14.75 10.75 -1.42
C VAL A 229 -15.41 9.39 -1.61
N LEU A 230 -15.97 8.82 -0.54
CA LEU A 230 -16.57 7.47 -0.57
C LEU A 230 -17.86 7.43 -1.40
N ALA A 231 -18.80 8.35 -1.19
CA ALA A 231 -20.07 8.33 -1.86
C ALA A 231 -19.94 8.39 -3.40
N PRO A 232 -19.17 9.31 -4.01
CA PRO A 232 -18.91 9.28 -5.45
C PRO A 232 -18.13 8.05 -5.92
N THR A 233 -17.32 7.44 -5.05
CA THR A 233 -16.59 6.21 -5.40
C THR A 233 -17.54 5.04 -5.50
N PHE A 234 -18.52 4.91 -4.60
CA PHE A 234 -19.55 3.87 -4.66
C PHE A 234 -20.39 4.00 -5.91
N VAL A 235 -20.87 5.21 -6.24
CA VAL A 235 -21.61 5.47 -7.49
C VAL A 235 -20.79 5.06 -8.72
N TYR A 236 -19.51 5.46 -8.76
CA TYR A 236 -18.63 5.09 -9.86
C TYR A 236 -18.46 3.56 -9.98
N VAL A 237 -18.34 2.83 -8.86
CA VAL A 237 -18.21 1.38 -8.86
C VAL A 237 -19.49 0.72 -9.38
N GLU A 238 -20.64 1.15 -8.89
CA GLU A 238 -21.95 0.65 -9.36
C GLU A 238 -22.12 0.85 -10.87
N ASP A 239 -21.80 2.05 -11.38
CA ASP A 239 -21.93 2.38 -12.80
C ASP A 239 -20.93 1.63 -13.68
N SER A 240 -19.68 1.52 -13.24
CA SER A 240 -18.60 0.93 -14.05
C SER A 240 -18.54 -0.59 -14.00
N MET A 241 -18.97 -1.20 -12.90
CA MET A 241 -18.89 -2.65 -12.67
C MET A 241 -20.27 -3.33 -12.75
N GLY A 242 -21.36 -2.57 -12.78
CA GLY A 242 -22.72 -3.10 -12.81
C GLY A 242 -23.12 -3.86 -11.54
N ALA A 243 -22.36 -3.67 -10.45
CA ALA A 243 -22.58 -4.33 -9.18
C ALA A 243 -22.28 -3.38 -8.02
N ARG A 244 -23.05 -3.49 -6.94
CA ARG A 244 -22.86 -2.72 -5.73
C ARG A 244 -21.80 -3.38 -4.85
N PRO A 245 -20.90 -2.61 -4.19
CA PRO A 245 -20.00 -3.16 -3.20
C PRO A 245 -20.76 -3.90 -2.09
N GLU A 246 -20.24 -5.08 -1.72
CA GLU A 246 -20.85 -5.93 -0.68
C GLU A 246 -20.58 -5.39 0.73
N ASN A 247 -19.41 -4.74 0.92
CA ASN A 247 -19.02 -4.13 2.18
C ASN A 247 -17.98 -3.03 2.00
N LEU A 248 -17.85 -2.20 3.04
CA LEU A 248 -16.77 -1.22 3.22
C LEU A 248 -15.93 -1.64 4.41
N LEU A 249 -14.61 -1.76 4.21
CA LEU A 249 -13.63 -2.03 5.27
C LEU A 249 -12.90 -0.74 5.64
N LEU A 250 -12.93 -0.38 6.91
CA LEU A 250 -12.27 0.80 7.45
C LEU A 250 -10.93 0.44 8.08
N CYS A 251 -9.92 1.27 7.85
CA CYS A 251 -8.60 1.12 8.45
C CYS A 251 -8.01 2.50 8.80
N GLY A 252 -7.44 2.63 10.00
CA GLY A 252 -6.79 3.87 10.42
C GLY A 252 -7.72 4.96 10.98
N PHE A 253 -8.96 4.62 11.34
CA PHE A 253 -9.91 5.58 11.92
C PHE A 253 -9.76 5.74 13.44
N GLY A 254 -8.93 4.92 14.09
CA GLY A 254 -8.63 5.01 15.52
C GLY A 254 -9.91 4.98 16.39
N ASP A 255 -10.01 5.88 17.34
CA ASP A 255 -11.14 5.99 18.26
C ASP A 255 -12.46 6.37 17.57
N ARG A 256 -12.40 6.86 16.34
CA ARG A 256 -13.59 7.21 15.54
C ARG A 256 -14.15 6.04 14.72
N SER A 257 -13.57 4.85 14.83
CA SER A 257 -13.98 3.69 14.01
C SER A 257 -15.46 3.34 14.18
N GLU A 258 -15.99 3.34 15.40
CA GLU A 258 -17.41 3.02 15.66
C GLU A 258 -18.35 4.08 15.08
N GLU A 259 -18.00 5.35 15.19
CA GLU A 259 -18.75 6.46 14.59
C GLU A 259 -18.74 6.38 13.07
N ALA A 260 -17.58 6.13 12.48
CA ALA A 260 -17.40 5.96 11.04
C ALA A 260 -18.20 4.76 10.51
N GLU A 261 -18.15 3.61 11.20
CA GLU A 261 -18.95 2.44 10.83
C GLU A 261 -20.45 2.73 10.81
N ARG A 262 -20.96 3.40 11.85
CA ARG A 262 -22.37 3.77 11.93
C ARG A 262 -22.76 4.71 10.80
N ARG A 263 -22.02 5.83 10.67
CA ARG A 263 -22.30 6.88 9.68
C ARG A 263 -22.25 6.34 8.25
N PHE A 264 -21.16 5.71 7.84
CA PHE A 264 -21.03 5.22 6.47
C PHE A 264 -21.99 4.06 6.15
N ARG A 265 -22.39 3.27 7.16
CA ARG A 265 -23.46 2.25 6.98
C ARG A 265 -24.80 2.90 6.66
N GLU A 266 -25.14 4.00 7.33
CA GLU A 266 -26.37 4.75 7.09
C GLU A 266 -26.34 5.45 5.71
N GLU A 267 -25.22 6.09 5.38
CA GLU A 267 -25.09 6.90 4.17
C GLU A 267 -24.91 6.04 2.91
N LEU A 268 -24.09 5.00 2.96
CA LEU A 268 -23.79 4.15 1.80
C LEU A 268 -24.71 2.93 1.70
N GLY A 269 -25.44 2.57 2.76
CA GLY A 269 -26.39 1.45 2.78
C GLY A 269 -25.74 0.08 2.53
N VAL A 270 -24.49 -0.11 2.93
CA VAL A 270 -23.75 -1.38 2.88
C VAL A 270 -23.20 -1.72 4.27
N PRO A 271 -22.90 -2.99 4.58
CA PRO A 271 -22.14 -3.35 5.77
C PRO A 271 -20.82 -2.60 5.83
N VAL A 272 -20.48 -2.05 7.00
CA VAL A 272 -19.23 -1.34 7.25
C VAL A 272 -18.57 -1.97 8.46
N GLU A 273 -17.31 -2.36 8.32
CA GLU A 273 -16.54 -3.06 9.36
C GLU A 273 -15.12 -2.51 9.42
N THR A 274 -14.57 -2.43 10.62
CA THR A 274 -13.14 -2.15 10.80
C THR A 274 -12.29 -3.35 10.40
N LEU A 275 -11.24 -3.10 9.63
CA LEU A 275 -10.28 -4.11 9.19
C LEU A 275 -9.62 -4.81 10.39
N ARG A 276 -9.53 -6.14 10.34
CA ARG A 276 -8.99 -6.96 11.44
C ARG A 276 -7.76 -7.76 11.01
N SER A 277 -6.90 -8.05 11.96
CA SER A 277 -5.76 -8.94 11.78
C SER A 277 -5.59 -9.85 12.99
N PRO A 278 -5.20 -11.12 12.80
CA PRO A 278 -4.87 -12.02 13.91
C PRO A 278 -3.58 -11.64 14.64
N LEU A 279 -2.77 -10.74 14.06
CA LEU A 279 -1.47 -10.33 14.60
C LEU A 279 -1.52 -8.99 15.35
N GLY A 280 -2.68 -8.37 15.47
CA GLY A 280 -2.87 -7.08 16.14
C GLY A 280 -3.95 -6.24 15.47
N THR A 281 -4.22 -5.05 15.99
CA THR A 281 -5.20 -4.12 15.43
C THR A 281 -4.55 -3.28 14.31
N PRO A 282 -5.05 -3.39 13.06
CA PRO A 282 -4.59 -2.52 11.99
C PRO A 282 -4.97 -1.06 12.26
N GLY A 283 -3.98 -0.19 12.24
CA GLY A 283 -4.13 1.25 12.46
C GLY A 283 -3.45 2.07 11.36
N GLU A 284 -3.32 3.36 11.60
CA GLU A 284 -2.72 4.29 10.64
C GLU A 284 -1.28 3.93 10.24
N ASN A 285 -0.50 3.38 11.20
CA ASN A 285 0.96 3.26 11.08
C ASN A 285 1.47 1.82 11.06
N ASN A 286 0.60 0.81 11.01
CA ASN A 286 1.00 -0.61 11.05
C ASN A 286 0.14 -1.54 10.17
N ALA A 287 -0.88 -1.01 9.51
CA ALA A 287 -1.79 -1.85 8.73
C ALA A 287 -1.11 -2.56 7.58
N GLY A 288 -0.22 -1.88 6.89
CA GLY A 288 0.59 -2.47 5.82
C GLY A 288 1.55 -3.52 6.35
N LEU A 289 2.16 -3.28 7.51
CA LEU A 289 3.04 -4.24 8.18
C LEU A 289 2.30 -5.53 8.53
N LEU A 290 1.12 -5.41 9.15
CA LEU A 290 0.26 -6.56 9.49
C LEU A 290 -0.20 -7.32 8.24
N GLY A 291 -0.54 -6.61 7.16
CA GLY A 291 -0.90 -7.22 5.88
C GLY A 291 0.27 -7.97 5.26
N TYR A 292 1.45 -7.38 5.28
CA TYR A 292 2.66 -8.03 4.81
C TYR A 292 2.97 -9.31 5.60
N LEU A 293 2.92 -9.26 6.92
CA LEU A 293 3.14 -10.42 7.79
C LEU A 293 2.10 -11.53 7.52
N ARG A 294 0.83 -11.17 7.32
CA ARG A 294 -0.21 -12.13 6.94
C ARG A 294 0.12 -12.82 5.61
N SER A 295 0.63 -12.09 4.64
CA SER A 295 1.03 -12.68 3.36
C SER A 295 2.17 -13.68 3.51
N LEU A 296 3.15 -13.42 4.39
CA LEU A 296 4.22 -14.37 4.70
C LEU A 296 3.69 -15.64 5.35
N ALA A 297 2.75 -15.50 6.31
CA ALA A 297 2.16 -16.64 7.02
C ALA A 297 1.30 -17.55 6.12
N ARG A 298 0.74 -17.03 5.02
CA ARG A 298 -0.04 -17.81 4.04
C ARG A 298 0.86 -18.59 3.07
N ASN A 299 2.11 -18.26 2.98
CA ASN A 299 3.08 -18.79 2.03
C ASN A 299 4.07 -19.78 2.66
N ASN A 300 4.03 -19.95 3.97
CA ASN A 300 4.74 -20.97 4.74
C ASN A 300 3.80 -22.11 5.11
#